data_47760cbd779f5a2a0117994cfe146f80
#
_entry.id   47760cbd779f5a2a0117994cfe146f80
#
_cell.length_a   1.000
_cell.length_b   1.000
_cell.length_c   1.000
_cell.angle_alpha   90.00
_cell.angle_beta   90.00
_cell.angle_gamma   90.00
#
_symmetry.space_group_name_H-M   'P 1'
#
loop_
_entity.id
_entity.type
_entity.pdbx_description
1 polymer ?
#
loop_
_entity_poly.entity_id
_entity_poly.type
_entity_poly.pdbx_seq_one_letter_code
_entity_poly.pdbx_strand_id
1 'polypeptide(L)'
;RFKDIFQEVFENEYKEDFDKHKLTYEHRLIDDMVACAMKWSGKYIWACKNYDGDVQSDTMAQGYGSLGLMTSTLLTPDGKVMEAEAAHGTVTRHYRMHQEGKETSTNPIASIFAWTRGLAHRGKLDGNEELIKFANTIEQVCIECVESGSMTKDLAILIGPSSKYLTTNQFLDVIDKNLKKKLN
;
A
#
# COMPACT_ATOMS: atom_id res chain seq x y z
N ARG A 1 17.83 -18.38 14.54
CA ARG A 1 18.13 -18.91 13.19
C ARG A 1 17.75 -17.95 12.06
N PHE A 2 16.61 -17.22 12.12
CA PHE A 2 16.21 -16.27 11.06
C PHE A 2 17.29 -15.21 10.83
N LYS A 3 17.72 -14.53 11.88
CA LYS A 3 18.81 -13.54 11.82
C LYS A 3 20.09 -14.15 11.24
N ASP A 4 20.47 -15.35 11.69
CA ASP A 4 21.73 -15.98 11.30
C ASP A 4 21.75 -16.31 9.79
N ILE A 5 20.63 -16.77 9.25
CA ILE A 5 20.49 -17.03 7.80
C ILE A 5 20.70 -15.75 6.98
N PHE A 6 20.08 -14.64 7.39
CA PHE A 6 20.28 -13.36 6.70
C PHE A 6 21.74 -12.90 6.78
N GLN A 7 22.38 -13.07 7.93
CA GLN A 7 23.78 -12.71 8.10
C GLN A 7 24.70 -13.58 7.22
N GLU A 8 24.49 -14.90 7.24
CA GLU A 8 25.24 -15.86 6.43
C GLU A 8 25.14 -15.54 4.92
N VAL A 9 23.92 -15.26 4.41
CA VAL A 9 23.68 -14.92 3.01
C VAL A 9 24.32 -13.58 2.68
N PHE A 10 24.15 -12.57 3.51
CA PHE A 10 24.77 -11.27 3.30
C PHE A 10 26.30 -11.37 3.19
N GLU A 11 26.95 -12.05 4.16
CA GLU A 11 28.41 -12.15 4.19
C GLU A 11 28.99 -12.96 3.03
N ASN A 12 28.30 -14.02 2.62
CA ASN A 12 28.82 -14.94 1.61
C ASN A 12 28.47 -14.55 0.16
N GLU A 13 27.36 -13.83 -0.05
CA GLU A 13 26.82 -13.62 -1.40
C GLU A 13 26.68 -12.15 -1.78
N TYR A 14 26.39 -11.24 -0.85
CA TYR A 14 25.99 -9.88 -1.19
C TYR A 14 26.86 -8.75 -0.64
N LYS A 15 27.84 -9.06 0.21
CA LYS A 15 28.67 -8.04 0.87
C LYS A 15 29.37 -7.13 -0.11
N GLU A 16 29.98 -7.67 -1.17
CA GLU A 16 30.67 -6.90 -2.19
C GLU A 16 29.71 -5.98 -2.97
N ASP A 17 28.52 -6.45 -3.29
CA ASP A 17 27.50 -5.66 -3.96
C ASP A 17 26.96 -4.52 -3.07
N PHE A 18 26.79 -4.78 -1.79
CA PHE A 18 26.39 -3.75 -0.81
C PHE A 18 27.47 -2.67 -0.71
N ASP A 19 28.72 -3.06 -0.58
CA ASP A 19 29.87 -2.12 -0.51
C ASP A 19 29.96 -1.28 -1.80
N LYS A 20 29.84 -1.91 -2.97
CA LYS A 20 29.86 -1.26 -4.29
C LYS A 20 28.74 -0.22 -4.44
N HIS A 21 27.54 -0.53 -3.96
CA HIS A 21 26.38 0.34 -4.07
C HIS A 21 26.18 1.25 -2.85
N LYS A 22 27.08 1.22 -1.86
CA LYS A 22 27.03 1.97 -0.61
C LYS A 22 25.73 1.71 0.17
N LEU A 23 25.31 0.45 0.18
CA LEU A 23 24.18 -0.02 0.96
C LEU A 23 24.63 -0.49 2.33
N THR A 24 23.74 -0.38 3.31
CA THR A 24 23.99 -0.83 4.67
C THR A 24 23.12 -2.05 4.99
N TYR A 25 23.71 -3.07 5.60
CA TYR A 25 23.00 -4.19 6.18
C TYR A 25 23.14 -4.15 7.70
N GLU A 26 22.03 -4.23 8.41
CA GLU A 26 22.00 -4.23 9.88
C GLU A 26 20.98 -5.25 10.39
N HIS A 27 21.32 -5.91 11.49
CA HIS A 27 20.36 -6.60 12.35
C HIS A 27 19.97 -5.66 13.50
N ARG A 28 18.67 -5.51 13.73
CA ARG A 28 18.13 -4.74 14.85
C ARG A 28 17.16 -5.56 15.68
N LEU A 29 17.05 -5.26 16.95
CA LEU A 29 16.00 -5.78 17.81
C LEU A 29 14.66 -5.19 17.38
N ILE A 30 13.58 -5.93 17.59
CA ILE A 30 12.25 -5.54 17.10
C ILE A 30 11.77 -4.20 17.68
N ASP A 31 11.97 -3.97 18.97
CA ASP A 31 11.60 -2.75 19.67
C ASP A 31 12.39 -1.53 19.15
N ASP A 32 13.69 -1.68 18.92
CA ASP A 32 14.52 -0.64 18.32
C ASP A 32 14.09 -0.34 16.87
N MET A 33 13.82 -1.38 16.08
CA MET A 33 13.40 -1.19 14.70
C MET A 33 12.00 -0.55 14.58
N VAL A 34 11.08 -0.85 15.50
CA VAL A 34 9.78 -0.15 15.59
C VAL A 34 10.02 1.34 15.84
N ALA A 35 10.90 1.69 16.79
CA ALA A 35 11.24 3.09 17.06
C ALA A 35 11.90 3.79 15.84
N CYS A 36 12.74 3.07 15.11
CA CYS A 36 13.36 3.57 13.89
C CYS A 36 12.32 3.79 12.77
N ALA A 37 11.42 2.84 12.57
CA ALA A 37 10.36 2.93 11.57
C ALA A 37 9.44 4.15 11.79
N MET A 38 9.19 4.53 13.05
CA MET A 38 8.41 5.72 13.40
C MET A 38 9.15 7.05 13.17
N LYS A 39 10.48 7.03 13.08
CA LYS A 39 11.32 8.24 13.04
C LYS A 39 12.01 8.47 11.70
N TRP A 40 12.36 7.39 11.01
CA TRP A 40 13.11 7.49 9.76
C TRP A 40 12.22 7.93 8.60
N SER A 41 12.81 8.64 7.65
CA SER A 41 12.13 9.12 6.43
C SER A 41 12.06 8.07 5.31
N GLY A 42 12.11 6.77 5.64
CA GLY A 42 12.11 5.68 4.68
C GLY A 42 13.50 5.36 4.11
N LYS A 43 13.55 4.84 2.88
CA LYS A 43 14.77 4.38 2.18
C LYS A 43 15.44 3.18 2.84
N TYR A 44 14.67 2.30 3.42
CA TYR A 44 15.12 1.02 3.96
C TYR A 44 14.14 -0.10 3.59
N ILE A 45 14.63 -1.32 3.58
CA ILE A 45 13.83 -2.53 3.48
C ILE A 45 13.95 -3.26 4.82
N TRP A 46 12.82 -3.56 5.42
CA TRP A 46 12.77 -4.27 6.69
C TRP A 46 12.28 -5.71 6.46
N ALA A 47 13.20 -6.68 6.60
CA ALA A 47 12.88 -8.09 6.50
C ALA A 47 12.29 -8.60 7.83
N CYS A 48 11.02 -8.95 7.81
CA CYS A 48 10.27 -9.48 8.94
C CYS A 48 9.83 -10.91 8.70
N LYS A 49 9.61 -11.66 9.78
CA LYS A 49 8.75 -12.84 9.71
C LYS A 49 7.29 -12.44 9.49
N ASN A 50 6.49 -13.38 8.96
CA ASN A 50 5.11 -13.14 8.57
C ASN A 50 4.29 -12.39 9.64
N TYR A 51 4.17 -12.96 10.84
CA TYR A 51 3.39 -12.34 11.92
C TYR A 51 3.93 -10.96 12.34
N ASP A 52 5.25 -10.85 12.50
CA ASP A 52 5.88 -9.58 12.90
C ASP A 52 5.66 -8.50 11.83
N GLY A 53 5.78 -8.87 10.55
CA GLY A 53 5.52 -7.99 9.43
C GLY A 53 4.05 -7.58 9.31
N ASP A 54 3.12 -8.52 9.50
CA ASP A 54 1.68 -8.30 9.48
C ASP A 54 1.26 -7.27 10.54
N VAL A 55 1.63 -7.52 11.80
CA VAL A 55 1.32 -6.59 12.91
C VAL A 55 1.98 -5.23 12.70
N GLN A 56 3.23 -5.20 12.25
CA GLN A 56 3.98 -3.97 12.08
C GLN A 56 3.45 -3.12 10.94
N SER A 57 3.10 -3.72 9.80
CA SER A 57 2.55 -2.99 8.66
C SER A 57 1.18 -2.38 8.99
N ASP A 58 0.32 -3.11 9.68
CA ASP A 58 -0.98 -2.60 10.16
C ASP A 58 -0.81 -1.45 11.17
N THR A 59 0.13 -1.59 12.09
CA THR A 59 0.44 -0.54 13.08
C THR A 59 0.89 0.75 12.38
N MET A 60 1.77 0.64 11.39
CA MET A 60 2.24 1.79 10.60
C MET A 60 1.11 2.41 9.80
N ALA A 61 0.28 1.60 9.12
CA ALA A 61 -0.86 2.10 8.35
C ALA A 61 -1.86 2.85 9.21
N GLN A 62 -2.17 2.36 10.41
CA GLN A 62 -3.04 3.04 11.37
C GLN A 62 -2.42 4.32 11.93
N GLY A 63 -1.12 4.32 12.18
CA GLY A 63 -0.40 5.48 12.72
C GLY A 63 -0.30 6.65 11.74
N TYR A 64 -0.24 6.38 10.45
CA TYR A 64 -0.07 7.41 9.40
C TYR A 64 -1.29 7.62 8.52
N GLY A 65 -2.38 6.91 8.74
CA GLY A 65 -3.56 7.08 7.92
C GLY A 65 -4.65 6.07 8.25
N SER A 66 -5.01 5.25 7.27
CA SER A 66 -6.07 4.25 7.37
C SER A 66 -5.63 2.95 6.71
N LEU A 67 -6.04 1.83 7.29
CA LEU A 67 -5.91 0.51 6.64
C LEU A 67 -6.53 0.48 5.23
N GLY A 68 -7.52 1.32 4.97
CA GLY A 68 -8.14 1.48 3.65
C GLY A 68 -7.19 1.98 2.55
N LEU A 69 -5.97 2.40 2.91
CA LEU A 69 -4.90 2.81 1.98
C LEU A 69 -3.86 1.71 1.75
N MET A 70 -3.91 0.63 2.52
CA MET A 70 -2.87 -0.39 2.52
C MET A 70 -3.14 -1.49 1.52
N THR A 71 -2.14 -1.78 0.70
CA THR A 71 -2.16 -2.85 -0.30
C THR A 71 -0.98 -3.78 -0.06
N SER A 72 -1.25 -5.08 0.00
CA SER A 72 -0.27 -6.12 0.13
C SER A 72 0.06 -6.74 -1.22
N THR A 73 1.30 -7.15 -1.41
CA THR A 73 1.74 -7.89 -2.59
C THR A 73 2.62 -9.06 -2.20
N LEU A 74 2.38 -10.22 -2.82
CA LEU A 74 3.26 -11.37 -2.77
C LEU A 74 3.92 -11.54 -4.14
N LEU A 75 5.21 -11.72 -4.15
CA LEU A 75 5.99 -11.84 -5.37
C LEU A 75 6.84 -13.11 -5.32
N THR A 76 6.84 -13.90 -6.39
CA THR A 76 7.76 -15.04 -6.50
C THR A 76 9.22 -14.55 -6.58
N PRO A 77 10.20 -15.37 -6.11
CA PRO A 77 11.61 -14.96 -6.13
C PRO A 77 12.16 -14.57 -7.51
N ASP A 78 11.61 -15.16 -8.57
CA ASP A 78 11.97 -14.83 -9.96
C ASP A 78 11.18 -13.62 -10.52
N GLY A 79 10.29 -13.02 -9.74
CA GLY A 79 9.50 -11.87 -10.12
C GLY A 79 8.44 -12.11 -11.19
N LYS A 80 8.16 -13.37 -11.57
CA LYS A 80 7.23 -13.68 -12.66
C LYS A 80 5.77 -13.74 -12.27
N VAL A 81 5.48 -14.02 -11.00
CA VAL A 81 4.12 -14.10 -10.49
C VAL A 81 3.95 -13.13 -9.33
N MET A 82 2.91 -12.33 -9.40
CA MET A 82 2.51 -11.42 -8.33
C MET A 82 1.06 -11.69 -7.95
N GLU A 83 0.80 -11.75 -6.66
CA GLU A 83 -0.51 -11.60 -6.07
C GLU A 83 -0.58 -10.23 -5.40
N ALA A 84 -1.70 -9.53 -5.56
CA ALA A 84 -1.92 -8.25 -4.92
C ALA A 84 -3.33 -8.21 -4.33
N GLU A 85 -3.45 -7.72 -3.10
CA GLU A 85 -4.71 -7.65 -2.36
C GLU A 85 -4.82 -6.37 -1.54
N ALA A 86 -6.04 -6.01 -1.18
CA ALA A 86 -6.24 -5.03 -0.11
C ALA A 86 -5.87 -5.68 1.22
N ALA A 87 -4.93 -5.08 1.94
CA ALA A 87 -4.39 -5.66 3.17
C ALA A 87 -5.31 -5.49 4.39
N HIS A 88 -6.61 -5.53 4.18
CA HIS A 88 -7.63 -5.43 5.22
C HIS A 88 -8.76 -6.43 4.98
N GLY A 89 -9.56 -6.70 6.02
CA GLY A 89 -10.69 -7.61 5.95
C GLY A 89 -11.85 -7.10 5.08
N THR A 90 -12.89 -7.91 4.99
CA THR A 90 -14.05 -7.72 4.10
C THR A 90 -15.03 -6.61 4.52
N VAL A 91 -14.75 -5.86 5.59
CA VAL A 91 -15.59 -4.76 6.10
C VAL A 91 -17.06 -5.16 6.26
N THR A 92 -17.31 -6.31 6.88
CA THR A 92 -18.63 -6.96 7.01
C THR A 92 -19.71 -6.04 7.56
N ARG A 93 -19.36 -5.10 8.44
CA ARG A 93 -20.30 -4.12 9.00
C ARG A 93 -20.89 -3.24 7.90
N HIS A 94 -20.07 -2.70 7.00
CA HIS A 94 -20.55 -1.86 5.89
C HIS A 94 -21.36 -2.68 4.88
N TYR A 95 -20.96 -3.93 4.63
CA TYR A 95 -21.73 -4.80 3.77
C TYR A 95 -23.15 -5.06 4.31
N ARG A 96 -23.30 -5.34 5.59
CA ARG A 96 -24.62 -5.47 6.24
C ARG A 96 -25.45 -4.19 6.14
N MET A 97 -24.85 -3.03 6.37
CA MET A 97 -25.52 -1.74 6.19
C MET A 97 -26.01 -1.55 4.74
N HIS A 98 -25.20 -1.92 3.76
CA HIS A 98 -25.55 -1.89 2.35
C HIS A 98 -26.73 -2.83 2.03
N GLN A 99 -26.74 -4.05 2.57
CA GLN A 99 -27.87 -4.97 2.44
C GLN A 99 -29.18 -4.42 3.04
N GLU A 100 -29.10 -3.58 4.05
CA GLU A 100 -30.23 -2.86 4.65
C GLU A 100 -30.64 -1.61 3.87
N GLY A 101 -30.03 -1.34 2.70
CA GLY A 101 -30.29 -0.15 1.90
C GLY A 101 -29.72 1.16 2.45
N LYS A 102 -28.80 1.09 3.44
CA LYS A 102 -28.14 2.25 4.01
C LYS A 102 -26.92 2.65 3.19
N GLU A 103 -26.70 3.96 3.03
CA GLU A 103 -25.48 4.46 2.43
C GLU A 103 -24.25 4.13 3.28
N THR A 104 -23.16 3.81 2.60
CA THR A 104 -21.87 3.52 3.23
C THR A 104 -20.76 4.36 2.61
N SER A 105 -19.75 4.63 3.42
CA SER A 105 -18.52 5.29 2.99
C SER A 105 -17.35 4.35 3.29
N THR A 106 -17.18 3.35 2.43
CA THR A 106 -16.07 2.40 2.46
C THR A 106 -14.99 2.89 1.51
N ASN A 107 -13.75 2.95 1.99
CA ASN A 107 -12.61 3.39 1.19
C ASN A 107 -12.21 2.29 0.19
N PRO A 108 -12.27 2.53 -1.13
CA PRO A 108 -11.92 1.54 -2.13
C PRO A 108 -10.44 1.58 -2.55
N ILE A 109 -9.63 2.50 -2.02
CA ILE A 109 -8.27 2.80 -2.52
C ILE A 109 -7.38 1.55 -2.44
N ALA A 110 -7.39 0.81 -1.33
CA ALA A 110 -6.57 -0.40 -1.20
C ALA A 110 -6.89 -1.44 -2.28
N SER A 111 -8.17 -1.63 -2.61
CA SER A 111 -8.59 -2.53 -3.69
C SER A 111 -8.20 -1.99 -5.07
N ILE A 112 -8.35 -0.69 -5.30
CA ILE A 112 -7.89 -0.04 -6.55
C ILE A 112 -6.39 -0.24 -6.71
N PHE A 113 -5.60 0.00 -5.67
CA PHE A 113 -4.14 -0.14 -5.72
C PHE A 113 -3.69 -1.60 -5.88
N ALA A 114 -4.44 -2.57 -5.35
CA ALA A 114 -4.19 -3.99 -5.65
C ALA A 114 -4.30 -4.27 -7.15
N TRP A 115 -5.34 -3.78 -7.81
CA TRP A 115 -5.48 -3.90 -9.26
C TRP A 115 -4.39 -3.15 -10.03
N THR A 116 -4.06 -1.92 -9.66
CA THR A 116 -3.03 -1.14 -10.36
C THR A 116 -1.65 -1.75 -10.20
N ARG A 117 -1.31 -2.32 -9.03
CA ARG A 117 -0.06 -3.06 -8.82
C ARG A 117 0.04 -4.28 -9.73
N GLY A 118 -1.03 -5.07 -9.81
CA GLY A 118 -1.11 -6.21 -10.73
C GLY A 118 -0.99 -5.80 -12.19
N LEU A 119 -1.69 -4.75 -12.63
CA LEU A 119 -1.61 -4.21 -13.99
C LEU A 119 -0.22 -3.67 -14.31
N ALA A 120 0.41 -2.91 -13.43
CA ALA A 120 1.75 -2.39 -13.62
C ALA A 120 2.79 -3.53 -13.70
N HIS A 121 2.64 -4.57 -12.87
CA HIS A 121 3.48 -5.76 -12.93
C HIS A 121 3.30 -6.49 -14.26
N ARG A 122 2.07 -6.70 -14.70
CA ARG A 122 1.80 -7.29 -16.01
C ARG A 122 2.38 -6.47 -17.15
N GLY A 123 2.22 -5.15 -17.08
CA GLY A 123 2.83 -4.23 -18.04
C GLY A 123 4.35 -4.38 -18.13
N LYS A 124 5.04 -4.54 -16.99
CA LYS A 124 6.48 -4.79 -16.96
C LYS A 124 6.86 -6.12 -17.62
N LEU A 125 6.14 -7.19 -17.36
CA LEU A 125 6.39 -8.51 -17.95
C LEU A 125 6.19 -8.52 -19.46
N ASP A 126 5.25 -7.74 -19.97
CA ASP A 126 4.91 -7.66 -21.41
C ASP A 126 5.66 -6.55 -22.14
N GLY A 127 6.44 -5.70 -21.45
CA GLY A 127 7.03 -4.49 -22.04
C GLY A 127 5.97 -3.47 -22.49
N ASN A 128 4.79 -3.43 -21.85
CA ASN A 128 3.69 -2.55 -22.18
C ASN A 128 3.71 -1.30 -21.32
N GLU A 129 4.40 -0.27 -21.77
CA GLU A 129 4.54 1.02 -21.07
C GLU A 129 3.21 1.77 -20.93
N GLU A 130 2.27 1.61 -21.86
CA GLU A 130 0.96 2.25 -21.80
C GLU A 130 0.15 1.70 -20.61
N LEU A 131 0.21 0.38 -20.39
CA LEU A 131 -0.46 -0.26 -19.26
C LEU A 131 0.15 0.20 -17.93
N ILE A 132 1.48 0.32 -17.85
CA ILE A 132 2.17 0.83 -16.67
C ILE A 132 1.74 2.27 -16.40
N LYS A 133 1.75 3.12 -17.43
CA LYS A 133 1.33 4.53 -17.33
C LYS A 133 -0.12 4.65 -16.88
N PHE A 134 -1.02 3.84 -17.43
CA PHE A 134 -2.43 3.83 -17.04
C PHE A 134 -2.60 3.48 -15.56
N ALA A 135 -1.95 2.40 -15.09
CA ALA A 135 -2.00 1.98 -13.69
C ALA A 135 -1.49 3.08 -12.73
N ASN A 136 -0.34 3.66 -13.04
CA ASN A 136 0.24 4.76 -12.25
C ASN A 136 -0.65 6.02 -12.26
N THR A 137 -1.32 6.29 -13.38
CA THR A 137 -2.23 7.43 -13.49
C THR A 137 -3.44 7.27 -12.56
N ILE A 138 -4.00 6.06 -12.45
CA ILE A 138 -5.09 5.79 -11.50
C ILE A 138 -4.65 6.03 -10.06
N GLU A 139 -3.48 5.52 -9.66
CA GLU A 139 -2.95 5.74 -8.30
C GLU A 139 -2.78 7.23 -8.01
N GLN A 140 -2.19 7.96 -8.94
CA GLN A 140 -2.01 9.41 -8.80
C GLN A 140 -3.33 10.16 -8.68
N VAL A 141 -4.35 9.77 -9.44
CA VAL A 141 -5.69 10.36 -9.35
C VAL A 141 -6.31 10.11 -7.97
N CYS A 142 -6.20 8.91 -7.42
CA CYS A 142 -6.69 8.61 -6.08
C CYS A 142 -6.02 9.51 -5.02
N ILE A 143 -4.70 9.67 -5.09
CA ILE A 143 -3.94 10.53 -4.18
C ILE A 143 -4.41 11.98 -4.28
N GLU A 144 -4.50 12.53 -5.48
CA GLU A 144 -4.94 13.91 -5.72
C GLU A 144 -6.39 14.15 -5.28
N CYS A 145 -7.27 13.17 -5.44
CA CYS A 145 -8.64 13.26 -4.91
C CYS A 145 -8.62 13.44 -3.39
N VAL A 146 -7.86 12.63 -2.67
CA VAL A 146 -7.75 12.73 -1.21
C VAL A 146 -7.12 14.05 -0.79
N GLU A 147 -6.02 14.45 -1.40
CA GLU A 147 -5.33 15.72 -1.13
C GLU A 147 -6.21 16.94 -1.38
N SER A 148 -7.09 16.88 -2.37
CA SER A 148 -8.09 17.94 -2.66
C SER A 148 -9.29 17.96 -1.71
N GLY A 149 -9.35 17.04 -0.74
CA GLY A 149 -10.45 16.94 0.22
C GLY A 149 -11.62 16.06 -0.24
N SER A 150 -11.51 15.42 -1.41
CA SER A 150 -12.48 14.43 -1.88
C SER A 150 -12.09 13.05 -1.36
N MET A 151 -12.67 12.62 -0.24
CA MET A 151 -12.28 11.40 0.45
C MET A 151 -13.44 10.70 1.14
N THR A 152 -13.25 9.45 1.53
CA THR A 152 -14.18 8.66 2.31
C THR A 152 -14.10 9.00 3.80
N LYS A 153 -15.06 8.51 4.57
CA LYS A 153 -15.25 8.88 5.98
C LYS A 153 -14.05 8.51 6.86
N ASP A 154 -13.41 7.39 6.63
CA ASP A 154 -12.24 6.92 7.38
C ASP A 154 -11.08 7.92 7.36
N LEU A 155 -10.85 8.57 6.21
CA LEU A 155 -9.83 9.61 6.07
C LEU A 155 -10.33 10.97 6.57
N ALA A 156 -11.57 11.32 6.29
CA ALA A 156 -12.13 12.61 6.69
C ALA A 156 -12.12 12.82 8.19
N ILE A 157 -12.43 11.78 8.99
CA ILE A 157 -12.43 11.88 10.45
C ILE A 157 -11.02 12.11 11.05
N LEU A 158 -9.95 11.75 10.34
CA LEU A 158 -8.57 12.03 10.76
C LEU A 158 -8.24 13.51 10.67
N ILE A 159 -8.88 14.26 9.76
CA ILE A 159 -8.73 15.71 9.63
C ILE A 159 -9.53 16.40 10.75
N GLY A 160 -10.74 15.91 11.02
CA GLY A 160 -11.57 16.44 12.09
C GLY A 160 -12.99 15.84 12.09
N PRO A 161 -13.67 15.84 13.24
CA PRO A 161 -14.97 15.17 13.39
C PRO A 161 -16.09 15.78 12.53
N SER A 162 -15.93 17.01 12.07
CA SER A 162 -16.91 17.74 11.24
C SER A 162 -16.52 17.77 9.76
N SER A 163 -15.43 17.06 9.36
CA SER A 163 -14.98 17.05 7.97
C SER A 163 -16.01 16.39 7.07
N LYS A 164 -16.25 17.00 5.90
CA LYS A 164 -17.11 16.42 4.88
C LYS A 164 -16.45 15.19 4.28
N TYR A 165 -17.26 14.20 3.95
CA TYR A 165 -16.81 12.98 3.30
C TYR A 165 -17.77 12.59 2.16
N LEU A 166 -17.29 11.72 1.29
CA LEU A 166 -18.08 11.16 0.20
C LEU A 166 -18.52 9.72 0.55
N THR A 167 -19.66 9.30 0.02
CA THR A 167 -20.02 7.87 0.00
C THR A 167 -19.08 7.14 -0.93
N THR A 168 -19.04 5.81 -0.85
CA THR A 168 -18.22 4.97 -1.73
C THR A 168 -18.46 5.28 -3.21
N ASN A 169 -19.73 5.35 -3.62
CA ASN A 169 -20.09 5.61 -5.01
C ASN A 169 -19.68 7.03 -5.45
N GLN A 170 -19.95 8.04 -4.62
CA GLN A 170 -19.54 9.41 -4.92
C GLN A 170 -18.03 9.54 -5.07
N PHE A 171 -17.25 8.81 -4.25
CA PHE A 171 -15.80 8.82 -4.35
C PHE A 171 -15.31 8.16 -5.64
N LEU A 172 -15.89 7.01 -6.02
CA LEU A 172 -15.61 6.36 -7.30
C LEU A 172 -15.95 7.25 -8.50
N ASP A 173 -17.08 7.97 -8.46
CA ASP A 173 -17.47 8.91 -9.51
C ASP A 173 -16.46 10.07 -9.67
N VAL A 174 -15.93 10.56 -8.54
CA VAL A 174 -14.88 11.60 -8.58
C VAL A 174 -13.58 11.07 -9.18
N ILE A 175 -13.17 9.85 -8.81
CA ILE A 175 -11.99 9.21 -9.40
C ILE A 175 -12.18 9.02 -10.91
N ASP A 176 -13.30 8.45 -11.35
CA ASP A 176 -13.59 8.23 -12.77
C ASP A 176 -13.54 9.53 -13.58
N LYS A 177 -14.20 10.57 -13.07
CA LYS A 177 -14.20 11.90 -13.70
C LYS A 177 -12.79 12.49 -13.84
N ASN A 178 -11.98 12.39 -12.80
CA ASN A 178 -10.63 12.94 -12.82
C ASN A 178 -9.67 12.08 -13.67
N LEU A 179 -9.85 10.76 -13.67
CA LEU A 179 -9.11 9.87 -14.54
C LEU A 179 -9.37 10.17 -16.02
N LYS A 180 -10.62 10.31 -16.42
CA LYS A 180 -11.00 10.68 -17.79
C LYS A 180 -10.37 12.00 -18.25
N LYS A 181 -10.23 12.97 -17.34
CA LYS A 181 -9.55 14.24 -17.66
C LYS A 181 -8.06 14.10 -17.86
N LYS A 182 -7.41 13.15 -17.17
CA LYS A 182 -5.95 12.92 -17.28
C LYS A 182 -5.57 12.04 -18.48
N LEU A 183 -6.49 11.21 -18.94
CA LEU A 183 -6.26 10.32 -20.08
C LEU A 183 -6.55 10.98 -21.44
N ASN A 184 -7.32 12.08 -21.46
CA ASN A 184 -7.60 12.91 -22.63
C ASN A 184 -6.59 14.07 -22.72
#